data_076c432a363843030885eb55977b1a15
#
_entry.id   076c432a363843030885eb55977b1a15
#
_cell.length_a   1.000
_cell.length_b   1.000
_cell.length_c   1.000
_cell.angle_alpha   90.00
_cell.angle_beta   90.00
_cell.angle_gamma   90.00
#
_symmetry.space_group_name_H-M   'P 1'
#
loop_
_entity.id
_entity.type
_entity.pdbx_description
1 polymer ?
#
loop_
_entity_poly.entity_id
_entity_poly.type
_entity_poly.pdbx_seq_one_letter_code
_entity_poly.pdbx_strand_id
1 'polypeptide(L)'
;DRLDPNEIESFSVLKDASAAIYGVKAANGVVIITTKRGKTSKLTLDYNGSVGWQQASNIPETLNAADWMELTNENSINKGGNLIYSAEDIAEYRSGLKPETKWSDVGFDKIAPQTQHSISAQGKSDKIDYFMNFGYMKQDGFYSSGDLNYERYNVRTNVNGQITKDLRVGMQLNGMMGTKNEP
;
A
#
# COMPACT_ATOMS: atom_id res chain seq x y z
N ASP A 1 -5.81 8.12 -7.63
CA ASP A 1 -4.80 7.89 -8.67
C ASP A 1 -3.51 7.43 -8.01
N ARG A 2 -3.07 6.24 -8.36
CA ARG A 2 -1.87 5.62 -7.78
C ARG A 2 -0.77 5.61 -8.83
N LEU A 3 0.00 6.69 -8.86
CA LEU A 3 1.20 6.79 -9.71
C LEU A 3 2.32 5.94 -9.12
N ASP A 4 3.12 5.32 -9.98
CA ASP A 4 4.38 4.72 -9.57
C ASP A 4 5.37 5.84 -9.24
N PRO A 5 6.05 5.83 -8.08
CA PRO A 5 7.07 6.83 -7.74
C PRO A 5 8.16 6.97 -8.80
N ASN A 6 8.50 5.88 -9.49
CA ASN A 6 9.51 5.88 -10.57
C ASN A 6 9.08 6.64 -11.82
N GLU A 7 7.77 6.94 -11.99
CA GLU A 7 7.24 7.74 -13.09
C GLU A 7 7.26 9.24 -12.81
N ILE A 8 7.49 9.64 -11.55
CA ILE A 8 7.43 11.02 -11.12
C ILE A 8 8.78 11.69 -11.38
N GLU A 9 8.73 12.86 -12.04
CA GLU A 9 9.88 13.73 -12.20
C GLU A 9 9.97 14.75 -11.08
N SER A 10 8.84 15.39 -10.76
CA SER A 10 8.75 16.39 -9.70
C SER A 10 7.33 16.49 -9.15
N PHE A 11 7.23 16.99 -7.94
CA PHE A 11 5.94 17.42 -7.38
C PHE A 11 6.07 18.84 -6.81
N SER A 12 4.99 19.60 -6.92
CA SER A 12 4.87 20.95 -6.37
C SER A 12 3.59 21.05 -5.57
N VAL A 13 3.68 21.60 -4.38
CA VAL A 13 2.51 21.83 -3.53
C VAL A 13 2.20 23.33 -3.57
N LEU A 14 1.05 23.67 -4.12
CA LEU A 14 0.53 25.04 -4.14
C LEU A 14 -0.44 25.21 -2.97
N LYS A 15 -0.22 26.24 -2.18
CA LYS A 15 -1.07 26.63 -1.05
C LYS A 15 -1.51 28.09 -1.25
N ASP A 16 -2.56 28.47 -0.55
CA ASP A 16 -3.07 29.82 -0.54
C ASP A 16 -3.46 30.38 -1.92
N ALA A 17 -3.16 31.64 -2.19
CA ALA A 17 -3.53 32.34 -3.42
C ALA A 17 -3.04 31.66 -4.70
N SER A 18 -1.91 30.95 -4.66
CA SER A 18 -1.36 30.25 -5.83
C SER A 18 -2.23 29.05 -6.27
N ALA A 19 -3.02 28.49 -5.36
CA ALA A 19 -3.94 27.41 -5.66
C ALA A 19 -5.25 27.92 -6.31
N ALA A 20 -5.57 29.21 -6.17
CA ALA A 20 -6.84 29.78 -6.64
C ALA A 20 -7.08 29.66 -8.14
N ILE A 21 -6.01 29.61 -8.95
CA ILE A 21 -6.10 29.41 -10.41
C ILE A 21 -6.72 28.06 -10.80
N TYR A 22 -6.73 27.08 -9.88
CA TYR A 22 -7.31 25.75 -10.08
C TYR A 22 -8.78 25.66 -9.61
N GLY A 23 -9.38 26.78 -9.23
CA GLY A 23 -10.79 26.88 -8.86
C GLY A 23 -11.12 26.49 -7.43
N VAL A 24 -12.42 26.42 -7.12
CA VAL A 24 -12.96 26.26 -5.76
C VAL A 24 -12.50 24.93 -5.10
N LYS A 25 -12.28 23.88 -5.89
CA LYS A 25 -11.80 22.59 -5.37
C LYS A 25 -10.37 22.64 -4.80
N ALA A 26 -9.64 23.71 -5.11
CA ALA A 26 -8.28 23.94 -4.66
C ALA A 26 -8.16 24.68 -3.32
N ALA A 27 -9.27 24.91 -2.62
CA ALA A 27 -9.30 25.63 -1.34
C ALA A 27 -8.37 25.04 -0.26
N ASN A 28 -8.12 23.72 -0.31
CA ASN A 28 -7.22 23.01 0.61
C ASN A 28 -5.80 22.83 0.05
N GLY A 29 -5.46 23.51 -1.06
CA GLY A 29 -4.21 23.39 -1.77
C GLY A 29 -4.29 22.43 -2.97
N VAL A 30 -3.24 22.49 -3.81
CA VAL A 30 -3.09 21.66 -5.01
C VAL A 30 -1.72 20.99 -5.01
N VAL A 31 -1.69 19.72 -5.29
CA VAL A 31 -0.45 18.98 -5.56
C VAL A 31 -0.33 18.75 -7.06
N ILE A 32 0.66 19.38 -7.67
CA ILE A 32 0.98 19.21 -9.09
C ILE A 32 2.05 18.15 -9.21
N ILE A 33 1.77 17.07 -9.94
CA ILE A 33 2.72 16.01 -10.20
C ILE A 33 3.11 16.05 -11.68
N THR A 34 4.41 16.23 -11.93
CA THR A 34 4.97 16.16 -13.28
C THR A 34 5.58 14.79 -13.50
N THR A 35 5.15 14.10 -14.54
CA THR A 35 5.66 12.78 -14.89
C THR A 35 6.86 12.89 -15.84
N LYS A 36 7.77 11.91 -15.77
CA LYS A 36 8.98 11.83 -16.58
C LYS A 36 8.68 11.86 -18.08
N ARG A 37 9.60 12.48 -18.83
CA ARG A 37 9.62 12.54 -20.29
C ARG A 37 11.03 12.22 -20.78
N GLY A 38 11.18 11.89 -22.05
CA GLY A 38 12.50 11.70 -22.65
C GLY A 38 13.34 12.98 -22.60
N LYS A 39 14.52 12.90 -21.97
CA LYS A 39 15.42 14.04 -21.79
C LYS A 39 16.76 13.84 -22.52
N THR A 40 17.21 12.61 -22.62
CA THR A 40 18.52 12.25 -23.15
C THR A 40 18.44 11.96 -24.63
N SER A 41 19.44 12.41 -25.40
CA SER A 41 19.54 12.14 -26.83
C SER A 41 19.85 10.66 -27.16
N LYS A 42 20.21 9.87 -26.17
CA LYS A 42 20.44 8.42 -26.29
C LYS A 42 19.33 7.66 -25.57
N LEU A 43 19.03 6.48 -26.06
CA LEU A 43 18.17 5.53 -25.32
C LEU A 43 18.82 5.25 -23.96
N THR A 44 18.06 5.51 -22.91
CA THR A 44 18.42 5.16 -21.53
C THR A 44 17.41 4.15 -21.02
N LEU A 45 17.93 3.06 -20.47
CA LEU A 45 17.15 2.03 -19.81
C LEU A 45 17.49 2.08 -18.32
N ASP A 46 16.47 2.23 -17.49
CA ASP A 46 16.61 2.23 -16.03
C ASP A 46 15.78 1.09 -15.45
N TYR A 47 16.39 0.33 -14.54
CA TYR A 47 15.70 -0.67 -13.73
C TYR A 47 15.83 -0.29 -12.26
N ASN A 48 14.68 -0.30 -11.56
CA ASN A 48 14.61 -0.13 -10.12
C ASN A 48 13.91 -1.35 -9.51
N GLY A 49 14.58 -1.99 -8.56
CA GLY A 49 14.04 -3.09 -7.79
C GLY A 49 14.20 -2.85 -6.31
N SER A 50 13.16 -3.13 -5.53
CA SER A 50 13.21 -3.11 -4.08
C SER A 50 12.50 -4.31 -3.50
N VAL A 51 13.07 -4.83 -2.41
CA VAL A 51 12.49 -5.85 -1.55
C VAL A 51 12.49 -5.30 -0.14
N GLY A 52 11.39 -5.41 0.54
CA GLY A 52 11.23 -4.93 1.89
C GLY A 52 10.33 -5.85 2.71
N TRP A 53 10.33 -5.62 4.00
CA TRP A 53 9.45 -6.30 4.94
C TRP A 53 8.68 -5.25 5.72
N GLN A 54 7.38 -5.42 5.78
CA GLN A 54 6.52 -4.65 6.65
C GLN A 54 6.45 -5.34 8.01
N GLN A 55 6.49 -4.56 9.05
CA GLN A 55 6.27 -5.03 10.41
C GLN A 55 5.03 -4.35 10.97
N ALA A 56 4.14 -5.13 11.56
CA ALA A 56 2.99 -4.57 12.26
C ALA A 56 3.49 -3.74 13.46
N SER A 57 3.13 -2.46 13.50
CA SER A 57 3.49 -1.56 14.59
C SER A 57 2.73 -1.89 15.89
N ASN A 58 1.53 -2.41 15.75
CA ASN A 58 0.70 -2.85 16.86
C ASN A 58 -0.27 -3.92 16.37
N ILE A 59 -0.21 -5.09 16.99
CA ILE A 59 -1.24 -6.13 16.87
C ILE A 59 -2.04 -6.06 18.16
N PRO A 60 -3.38 -5.89 18.14
CA PRO A 60 -4.19 -5.87 19.34
C PRO A 60 -3.95 -7.12 20.16
N GLU A 61 -3.61 -6.94 21.42
CA GLU A 61 -3.49 -8.06 22.34
C GLU A 61 -4.87 -8.63 22.65
N THR A 62 -4.99 -9.95 22.53
CA THR A 62 -6.18 -10.67 22.95
C THR A 62 -6.01 -11.13 24.40
N LEU A 63 -7.10 -11.19 25.14
CA LEU A 63 -7.09 -11.75 26.49
C LEU A 63 -6.68 -13.23 26.45
N ASN A 64 -5.96 -13.66 27.47
CA ASN A 64 -5.77 -15.07 27.73
C ASN A 64 -7.07 -15.72 28.21
N ALA A 65 -7.13 -17.07 28.24
CA ALA A 65 -8.32 -17.79 28.57
C ALA A 65 -8.80 -17.51 30.03
N ALA A 66 -7.88 -17.42 30.97
CA ALA A 66 -8.20 -17.15 32.37
C ALA A 66 -8.82 -15.75 32.55
N ASP A 67 -8.23 -14.73 31.97
CA ASP A 67 -8.74 -13.35 32.05
C ASP A 67 -10.08 -13.21 31.32
N TRP A 68 -10.25 -13.89 30.18
CA TRP A 68 -11.51 -13.92 29.45
C TRP A 68 -12.63 -14.58 30.30
N MET A 69 -12.32 -15.68 30.99
CA MET A 69 -13.27 -16.36 31.91
C MET A 69 -13.66 -15.46 33.09
N GLU A 70 -12.70 -14.73 33.69
CA GLU A 70 -12.97 -13.80 34.76
C GLU A 70 -13.90 -12.67 34.31
N LEU A 71 -13.60 -12.02 33.19
CA LEU A 71 -14.44 -10.96 32.61
C LEU A 71 -15.83 -11.47 32.22
N THR A 72 -15.91 -12.71 31.74
CA THR A 72 -17.20 -13.34 31.42
C THR A 72 -18.03 -13.57 32.68
N ASN A 73 -17.41 -14.04 33.78
CA ASN A 73 -18.04 -14.16 35.07
C ASN A 73 -18.52 -12.81 35.62
N GLU A 74 -17.66 -11.79 35.59
CA GLU A 74 -18.00 -10.43 36.00
C GLU A 74 -19.22 -9.89 35.23
N ASN A 75 -19.22 -10.04 33.91
CA ASN A 75 -20.33 -9.63 33.06
C ASN A 75 -21.65 -10.37 33.42
N SER A 76 -21.56 -11.67 33.71
CA SER A 76 -22.73 -12.46 34.12
C SER A 76 -23.30 -11.95 35.45
N ILE A 77 -22.46 -11.75 36.45
CA ILE A 77 -22.86 -11.25 37.78
C ILE A 77 -23.46 -9.84 37.64
N ASN A 78 -22.82 -8.93 36.86
CA ASN A 78 -23.32 -7.57 36.65
C ASN A 78 -24.70 -7.54 35.99
N LYS A 79 -25.06 -8.59 35.27
CA LYS A 79 -26.40 -8.79 34.68
C LYS A 79 -27.39 -9.54 35.62
N GLY A 80 -27.01 -9.83 36.86
CA GLY A 80 -27.81 -10.57 37.80
C GLY A 80 -27.84 -12.08 37.59
N GLY A 81 -26.88 -12.62 36.82
CA GLY A 81 -26.72 -14.07 36.61
C GLY A 81 -25.76 -14.70 37.60
N ASN A 82 -25.42 -15.98 37.37
CA ASN A 82 -24.49 -16.75 38.18
C ASN A 82 -23.10 -16.82 37.51
N LEU A 83 -22.10 -17.31 38.28
CA LEU A 83 -20.78 -17.64 37.71
C LEU A 83 -20.95 -18.71 36.62
N ILE A 84 -20.30 -18.48 35.49
CA ILE A 84 -20.28 -19.39 34.32
C ILE A 84 -19.10 -20.36 34.45
N TYR A 85 -17.95 -19.85 34.89
CA TYR A 85 -16.70 -20.60 35.07
C TYR A 85 -16.34 -20.70 36.55
N SER A 86 -15.90 -21.89 36.99
CA SER A 86 -15.45 -22.10 38.36
C SER A 86 -14.08 -21.46 38.61
N ALA A 87 -13.78 -21.17 39.88
CA ALA A 87 -12.47 -20.68 40.28
C ALA A 87 -11.35 -21.70 39.98
N GLU A 88 -11.68 -23.00 40.05
CA GLU A 88 -10.78 -24.11 39.77
C GLU A 88 -10.42 -24.15 38.27
N ASP A 89 -11.40 -24.03 37.36
CA ASP A 89 -11.15 -23.96 35.92
C ASP A 89 -10.24 -22.77 35.55
N ILE A 90 -10.51 -21.60 36.13
CA ILE A 90 -9.71 -20.40 35.89
C ILE A 90 -8.26 -20.60 36.38
N ALA A 91 -8.07 -21.23 37.54
CA ALA A 91 -6.76 -21.51 38.09
C ALA A 91 -5.96 -22.51 37.23
N GLU A 92 -6.63 -23.53 36.66
CA GLU A 92 -6.01 -24.51 35.78
C GLU A 92 -5.47 -23.85 34.50
N TYR A 93 -6.23 -22.94 33.84
CA TYR A 93 -5.74 -22.18 32.70
C TYR A 93 -4.61 -21.21 33.09
N ARG A 94 -4.74 -20.51 34.23
CA ARG A 94 -3.71 -19.55 34.70
C ARG A 94 -2.41 -20.24 35.08
N SER A 95 -2.43 -21.47 35.57
CA SER A 95 -1.25 -22.28 35.88
C SER A 95 -0.63 -22.98 34.64
N GLY A 96 -1.28 -22.92 33.47
CA GLY A 96 -0.84 -23.62 32.26
C GLY A 96 -1.14 -25.14 32.28
N LEU A 97 -1.95 -25.61 33.20
CA LEU A 97 -2.34 -27.02 33.24
C LEU A 97 -3.26 -27.38 32.06
N LYS A 98 -4.12 -26.44 31.64
CA LYS A 98 -4.92 -26.57 30.44
C LYS A 98 -4.26 -25.80 29.27
N PRO A 99 -4.25 -26.38 28.06
CA PRO A 99 -3.66 -25.75 26.89
C PRO A 99 -4.46 -24.50 26.48
N GLU A 100 -3.75 -23.45 26.12
CA GLU A 100 -4.31 -22.21 25.63
C GLU A 100 -3.78 -21.87 24.24
N THR A 101 -4.63 -21.37 23.37
CA THR A 101 -4.24 -20.85 22.05
C THR A 101 -4.47 -19.36 21.98
N LYS A 102 -3.40 -18.59 21.82
CA LYS A 102 -3.47 -17.18 21.48
C LYS A 102 -3.76 -17.05 19.99
N TRP A 103 -4.99 -16.82 19.63
CA TRP A 103 -5.44 -16.73 18.24
C TRP A 103 -4.75 -15.61 17.45
N SER A 104 -4.32 -14.54 18.12
CA SER A 104 -3.51 -13.49 17.50
C SER A 104 -2.15 -14.01 17.01
N ASP A 105 -1.53 -14.95 17.72
CA ASP A 105 -0.23 -15.52 17.35
C ASP A 105 -0.35 -16.58 16.25
N VAL A 106 -1.54 -17.18 16.11
CA VAL A 106 -1.83 -18.19 15.06
C VAL A 106 -2.32 -17.52 13.78
N GLY A 107 -3.12 -16.48 13.91
CA GLY A 107 -3.78 -15.83 12.76
C GLY A 107 -2.97 -14.72 12.09
N PHE A 108 -1.93 -14.20 12.76
CA PHE A 108 -1.18 -13.05 12.24
C PHE A 108 0.32 -13.29 12.27
N ASP A 109 0.94 -13.03 11.13
CA ASP A 109 2.39 -12.93 11.01
C ASP A 109 2.85 -11.52 11.41
N LYS A 110 3.99 -11.44 12.09
CA LYS A 110 4.56 -10.16 12.52
C LYS A 110 5.22 -9.40 11.38
N ILE A 111 5.57 -10.10 10.32
CA ILE A 111 6.34 -9.58 9.18
C ILE A 111 5.67 -10.03 7.88
N ALA A 112 5.44 -9.10 6.96
CA ALA A 112 4.90 -9.36 5.65
C ALA A 112 5.86 -8.85 4.55
N PRO A 113 6.23 -9.66 3.56
CA PRO A 113 7.14 -9.25 2.50
C PRO A 113 6.44 -8.32 1.49
N GLN A 114 7.25 -7.43 0.90
CA GLN A 114 6.85 -6.55 -0.19
C GLN A 114 7.95 -6.51 -1.23
N THR A 115 7.57 -6.58 -2.50
CA THR A 115 8.50 -6.41 -3.62
C THR A 115 7.95 -5.36 -4.59
N GLN A 116 8.86 -4.57 -5.16
CA GLN A 116 8.53 -3.63 -6.22
C GLN A 116 9.62 -3.63 -7.26
N HIS A 117 9.22 -3.68 -8.52
CA HIS A 117 10.12 -3.66 -9.68
C HIS A 117 9.58 -2.68 -10.71
N SER A 118 10.44 -1.88 -11.29
CA SER A 118 10.09 -1.07 -12.45
C SER A 118 11.22 -1.06 -13.47
N ILE A 119 10.83 -1.07 -14.73
CA ILE A 119 11.73 -0.88 -15.85
C ILE A 119 11.23 0.29 -16.68
N SER A 120 12.11 1.22 -17.00
CA SER A 120 11.78 2.35 -17.83
C SER A 120 12.76 2.53 -19.00
N ALA A 121 12.23 3.03 -20.10
CA ALA A 121 12.97 3.40 -21.29
C ALA A 121 12.66 4.85 -21.64
N GLN A 122 13.68 5.66 -21.88
CA GLN A 122 13.50 7.04 -22.30
C GLN A 122 14.52 7.44 -23.36
N GLY A 123 14.11 8.38 -24.19
CA GLY A 123 14.99 8.94 -25.21
C GLY A 123 14.38 10.19 -25.84
N LYS A 124 15.23 10.97 -26.48
CA LYS A 124 14.86 12.20 -27.17
C LYS A 124 15.68 12.36 -28.44
N SER A 125 15.04 12.78 -29.51
CA SER A 125 15.67 13.29 -30.71
C SER A 125 15.16 14.69 -30.99
N ASP A 126 15.64 15.32 -32.09
CA ASP A 126 15.14 16.64 -32.49
C ASP A 126 13.62 16.65 -32.75
N LYS A 127 13.06 15.50 -33.11
CA LYS A 127 11.66 15.38 -33.53
C LYS A 127 10.79 14.62 -32.55
N ILE A 128 11.35 13.74 -31.74
CA ILE A 128 10.56 12.85 -30.88
C ILE A 128 11.22 12.77 -29.51
N ASP A 129 10.42 12.91 -28.47
CA ASP A 129 10.75 12.51 -27.09
C ASP A 129 9.79 11.44 -26.61
N TYR A 130 10.32 10.44 -25.90
CA TYR A 130 9.50 9.36 -25.37
C TYR A 130 9.99 8.92 -23.99
N PHE A 131 9.05 8.47 -23.19
CA PHE A 131 9.24 7.80 -21.93
C PHE A 131 8.23 6.66 -21.81
N MET A 132 8.71 5.47 -21.47
CA MET A 132 7.90 4.29 -21.21
C MET A 132 8.30 3.72 -19.87
N ASN A 133 7.33 3.29 -19.06
CA ASN A 133 7.57 2.61 -17.80
C ASN A 133 6.61 1.45 -17.63
N PHE A 134 7.14 0.34 -17.12
CA PHE A 134 6.37 -0.79 -16.63
C PHE A 134 6.77 -1.04 -15.19
N GLY A 135 5.78 -1.08 -14.29
CA GLY A 135 5.96 -1.33 -12.87
C GLY A 135 5.16 -2.54 -12.42
N TYR A 136 5.75 -3.31 -11.52
CA TYR A 136 5.13 -4.41 -10.78
C TYR A 136 5.35 -4.23 -9.30
N MET A 137 4.32 -4.45 -8.51
CA MET A 137 4.38 -4.45 -7.06
C MET A 137 3.57 -5.62 -6.52
N LYS A 138 4.16 -6.34 -5.58
CA LYS A 138 3.47 -7.34 -4.76
C LYS A 138 3.69 -7.01 -3.29
N GLN A 139 2.63 -7.07 -2.52
CA GLN A 139 2.61 -6.83 -1.09
C GLN A 139 1.75 -7.90 -0.43
N ASP A 140 2.34 -8.67 0.46
CA ASP A 140 1.61 -9.62 1.28
C ASP A 140 1.09 -8.92 2.54
N GLY A 141 -0.02 -9.41 3.08
CA GLY A 141 -0.60 -8.94 4.34
C GLY A 141 -0.09 -9.76 5.52
N PHE A 142 -0.63 -9.44 6.69
CA PHE A 142 -0.21 -10.06 7.96
C PHE A 142 -1.02 -11.31 8.36
N TYR A 143 -1.94 -11.80 7.52
CA TYR A 143 -2.64 -13.06 7.81
C TYR A 143 -1.76 -14.26 7.50
N SER A 144 -1.58 -15.15 8.49
CA SER A 144 -0.75 -16.36 8.36
C SER A 144 -1.28 -17.35 7.30
N SER A 145 -2.55 -17.22 6.89
CA SER A 145 -3.13 -17.99 5.79
C SER A 145 -2.55 -17.60 4.42
N GLY A 146 -1.94 -16.40 4.30
CA GLY A 146 -1.44 -15.88 3.02
C GLY A 146 -2.53 -15.34 2.08
N ASP A 147 -3.79 -15.36 2.48
CA ASP A 147 -4.92 -14.96 1.63
C ASP A 147 -4.97 -13.46 1.40
N LEU A 148 -4.45 -12.66 2.35
CA LEU A 148 -4.39 -11.22 2.19
C LEU A 148 -3.14 -10.83 1.38
N ASN A 149 -3.33 -10.50 0.11
CA ASN A 149 -2.25 -10.00 -0.73
C ASN A 149 -2.75 -8.96 -1.74
N TYR A 150 -1.83 -8.14 -2.20
CA TYR A 150 -2.08 -7.12 -3.21
C TYR A 150 -1.01 -7.17 -4.28
N GLU A 151 -1.44 -7.29 -5.53
CA GLU A 151 -0.57 -7.20 -6.70
C GLU A 151 -1.00 -6.03 -7.59
N ARG A 152 -0.03 -5.32 -8.17
CA ARG A 152 -0.29 -4.19 -9.03
C ARG A 152 0.69 -4.14 -10.19
N TYR A 153 0.14 -3.92 -11.38
CA TYR A 153 0.86 -3.66 -12.61
C TYR A 153 0.55 -2.24 -13.07
N ASN A 154 1.57 -1.48 -13.41
CA ASN A 154 1.45 -0.13 -13.95
C ASN A 154 2.12 -0.07 -15.33
N VAL A 155 1.50 0.60 -16.26
CA VAL A 155 2.07 0.92 -17.58
C VAL A 155 1.89 2.40 -17.83
N ARG A 156 2.97 3.08 -18.22
CA ARG A 156 2.92 4.46 -18.66
C ARG A 156 3.72 4.64 -19.95
N THR A 157 3.14 5.38 -20.85
CA THR A 157 3.82 5.79 -22.08
C THR A 157 3.53 7.25 -22.37
N ASN A 158 4.57 8.06 -22.50
CA ASN A 158 4.51 9.46 -22.89
C ASN A 158 5.34 9.60 -24.18
N VAL A 159 4.74 10.00 -25.27
CA VAL A 159 5.41 10.23 -26.55
C VAL A 159 5.00 11.60 -27.09
N ASN A 160 5.97 12.41 -27.47
CA ASN A 160 5.71 13.69 -28.13
C ASN A 160 6.50 13.75 -29.43
N GLY A 161 5.86 14.18 -30.50
CA GLY A 161 6.46 14.33 -31.82
C GLY A 161 6.30 15.74 -32.37
N GLN A 162 7.40 16.33 -32.90
CA GLN A 162 7.36 17.55 -33.66
C GLN A 162 7.13 17.19 -35.13
N ILE A 163 5.88 17.38 -35.60
CA ILE A 163 5.49 17.00 -36.96
C ILE A 163 5.95 18.05 -37.98
N THR A 164 5.74 19.32 -37.66
CA THR A 164 6.23 20.47 -38.41
C THR A 164 6.87 21.48 -37.47
N LYS A 165 7.41 22.60 -37.98
CA LYS A 165 7.96 23.66 -37.12
C LYS A 165 6.94 24.22 -36.13
N ASP A 166 5.64 24.20 -36.50
CA ASP A 166 4.56 24.81 -35.74
C ASP A 166 3.58 23.79 -35.14
N LEU A 167 3.74 22.49 -35.48
CA LEU A 167 2.84 21.44 -35.02
C LEU A 167 3.57 20.39 -34.18
N ARG A 168 3.20 20.29 -32.93
CA ARG A 168 3.61 19.23 -32.00
C ARG A 168 2.41 18.38 -31.58
N VAL A 169 2.57 17.07 -31.62
CA VAL A 169 1.55 16.11 -31.22
C VAL A 169 2.10 15.27 -30.07
N GLY A 170 1.30 15.09 -29.02
CA GLY A 170 1.64 14.28 -27.86
C GLY A 170 0.60 13.22 -27.59
N MET A 171 1.06 12.04 -27.18
CA MET A 171 0.23 10.94 -26.69
C MET A 171 0.69 10.54 -25.29
N GLN A 172 -0.25 10.42 -24.37
CA GLN A 172 -0.02 9.94 -23.02
C GLN A 172 -0.98 8.80 -22.73
N LEU A 173 -0.43 7.63 -22.47
CA LEU A 173 -1.18 6.46 -22.05
C LEU A 173 -0.77 6.11 -20.62
N ASN A 174 -1.76 5.77 -19.81
CA ASN A 174 -1.59 5.33 -18.45
C ASN A 174 -2.56 4.19 -18.16
N GLY A 175 -2.06 3.06 -17.72
CA GLY A 175 -2.84 1.90 -17.32
C GLY A 175 -2.37 1.37 -15.98
N MET A 176 -3.33 0.92 -15.17
CA MET A 176 -3.08 0.26 -13.91
C MET A 176 -4.04 -0.93 -13.77
N MET A 177 -3.51 -2.06 -13.39
CA MET A 177 -4.29 -3.23 -13.01
C MET A 177 -3.84 -3.67 -11.62
N GLY A 178 -4.77 -3.77 -10.68
CA GLY A 178 -4.50 -4.22 -9.33
C GLY A 178 -5.47 -5.32 -8.93
N THR A 179 -4.95 -6.36 -8.30
CA THR A 179 -5.72 -7.45 -7.70
C THR A 179 -5.47 -7.44 -6.20
N LYS A 180 -6.53 -7.46 -5.43
CA LYS A 180 -6.49 -7.61 -3.98
C LYS A 180 -7.26 -8.86 -3.60
N ASN A 181 -6.62 -9.79 -2.93
CA ASN A 181 -7.27 -10.93 -2.32
C ASN A 181 -7.50 -10.61 -0.85
N GLU A 182 -8.67 -10.95 -0.36
CA GLU A 182 -9.09 -10.79 1.03
C GLU A 182 -9.68 -12.12 1.50
N PRO A 183 -9.44 -12.53 2.75
CA PRO A 183 -10.02 -13.74 3.35
C PRO A 183 -11.52 -13.63 3.54
#